data_96fa4daa7f84e4be314b2fec7e8e0cf4
#
_entry.id   96fa4daa7f84e4be314b2fec7e8e0cf4
#
_cell.length_a   1.000
_cell.length_b   1.000
_cell.length_c   1.000
_cell.angle_alpha   90.00
_cell.angle_beta   90.00
_cell.angle_gamma   90.00
#
_symmetry.space_group_name_H-M   'P 1'
#
loop_
_entity.id
_entity.type
_entity.pdbx_description
1 polymer ?
#
loop_
_entity_poly.entity_id
_entity_poly.type
_entity_poly.pdbx_seq_one_letter_code
_entity_poly.pdbx_strand_id
1 'polypeptide(L)'
;MYRIVRLIDCPEMKQRAAEWFNSKFNIPIEAYLESMDDCLSGDNAVPQWYNVVDGDRIIAGCGIIANDFHDRPDLTPNLCALYVEKEYRRQGIAGKLLDFVRGDMRNMGIETLYLVTDHDSFYERYGWEFLCLVQGDGEEEMTRMYVHR
;
A
#
# COMPACT_ATOMS: atom_id res chain seq x y z
N MET A 1 22.11 -0.44 -1.90
CA MET A 1 21.47 0.85 -1.60
C MET A 1 20.01 0.83 -2.04
N TYR A 2 19.13 1.22 -1.18
CA TYR A 2 17.69 1.15 -1.43
C TYR A 2 17.15 2.47 -1.91
N ARG A 3 16.20 2.41 -2.84
CA ARG A 3 15.55 3.60 -3.37
C ARG A 3 14.04 3.37 -3.40
N ILE A 4 13.27 4.33 -2.89
CA ILE A 4 11.81 4.30 -2.98
C ILE A 4 11.40 4.93 -4.30
N VAL A 5 10.54 4.22 -5.04
CA VAL A 5 10.10 4.62 -6.38
C VAL A 5 8.59 4.75 -6.39
N ARG A 6 8.07 5.89 -6.87
CA ARG A 6 6.65 6.02 -7.18
C ARG A 6 6.43 5.51 -8.60
N LEU A 7 5.38 4.73 -8.80
CA LEU A 7 5.08 4.21 -10.12
C LEU A 7 4.90 5.33 -11.15
N ILE A 8 4.25 6.43 -10.74
CA ILE A 8 3.97 7.54 -11.66
C ILE A 8 5.25 8.19 -12.20
N ASP A 9 6.35 8.07 -11.46
CA ASP A 9 7.66 8.58 -11.90
C ASP A 9 8.42 7.57 -12.75
N CYS A 10 8.02 6.29 -12.72
CA CYS A 10 8.70 5.20 -13.41
C CYS A 10 7.68 4.27 -14.07
N PRO A 11 6.91 4.75 -15.06
CA PRO A 11 5.83 3.95 -15.68
C PRO A 11 6.31 2.63 -16.28
N GLU A 12 7.57 2.55 -16.67
CA GLU A 12 8.17 1.34 -17.22
C GLU A 12 8.23 0.19 -16.22
N MET A 13 8.06 0.47 -14.92
CA MET A 13 8.03 -0.56 -13.90
C MET A 13 6.67 -1.26 -13.76
N LYS A 14 5.64 -0.78 -14.44
CA LYS A 14 4.27 -1.27 -14.23
C LYS A 14 4.16 -2.80 -14.28
N GLN A 15 4.64 -3.41 -15.35
CA GLN A 15 4.52 -4.85 -15.53
C GLN A 15 5.27 -5.61 -14.44
N ARG A 16 6.51 -5.23 -14.16
CA ARG A 16 7.34 -5.86 -13.15
C ARG A 16 6.73 -5.72 -11.76
N ALA A 17 6.22 -4.53 -11.44
CA ALA A 17 5.60 -4.27 -10.15
C ALA A 17 4.32 -5.10 -9.98
N ALA A 18 3.47 -5.14 -11.02
CA ALA A 18 2.24 -5.94 -10.97
C ALA A 18 2.55 -7.42 -10.76
N GLU A 19 3.54 -7.96 -11.43
CA GLU A 19 3.97 -9.34 -11.26
C GLU A 19 4.50 -9.58 -9.85
N TRP A 20 5.27 -8.63 -9.33
CA TRP A 20 5.81 -8.72 -7.97
C TRP A 20 4.70 -8.77 -6.93
N PHE A 21 3.72 -7.84 -6.98
CA PHE A 21 2.59 -7.84 -6.05
C PHE A 21 1.76 -9.13 -6.18
N ASN A 22 1.51 -9.57 -7.41
CA ASN A 22 0.79 -10.82 -7.65
C ASN A 22 1.48 -12.01 -6.99
N SER A 23 2.82 -12.03 -6.98
CA SER A 23 3.59 -13.12 -6.36
C SER A 23 3.51 -13.11 -4.83
N LYS A 24 3.11 -11.99 -4.21
CA LYS A 24 3.04 -11.85 -2.76
C LYS A 24 1.63 -12.02 -2.22
N PHE A 25 0.63 -11.63 -2.99
CA PHE A 25 -0.76 -11.64 -2.58
C PHE A 25 -1.60 -12.40 -3.59
N ASN A 26 -2.66 -13.06 -3.12
CA ASN A 26 -3.50 -13.88 -3.97
C ASN A 26 -4.56 -13.05 -4.70
N ILE A 27 -4.08 -12.06 -5.45
CA ILE A 27 -4.92 -11.15 -6.23
C ILE A 27 -4.47 -11.25 -7.70
N PRO A 28 -5.40 -11.36 -8.65
CA PRO A 28 -5.04 -11.48 -10.07
C PRO A 28 -4.18 -10.32 -10.57
N ILE A 29 -3.24 -10.63 -11.44
CA ILE A 29 -2.33 -9.61 -11.98
C ILE A 29 -3.09 -8.51 -12.72
N GLU A 30 -4.21 -8.87 -13.38
CA GLU A 30 -5.03 -7.90 -14.11
C GLU A 30 -5.60 -6.81 -13.21
N ALA A 31 -5.91 -7.15 -11.95
CA ALA A 31 -6.40 -6.18 -10.98
C ALA A 31 -5.32 -5.14 -10.65
N TYR A 32 -4.07 -5.59 -10.50
CA TYR A 32 -2.96 -4.67 -10.29
C TYR A 32 -2.70 -3.80 -11.51
N LEU A 33 -2.71 -4.41 -12.70
CA LEU A 33 -2.47 -3.66 -13.95
C LEU A 33 -3.53 -2.58 -14.15
N GLU A 34 -4.78 -2.89 -13.91
CA GLU A 34 -5.88 -1.92 -14.02
C GLU A 34 -5.69 -0.76 -13.04
N SER A 35 -5.40 -1.07 -11.78
CA SER A 35 -5.16 -0.04 -10.75
C SER A 35 -3.93 0.81 -11.10
N MET A 36 -2.89 0.18 -11.62
CA MET A 36 -1.67 0.90 -12.02
C MET A 36 -1.90 1.78 -13.25
N ASP A 37 -2.74 1.35 -14.18
CA ASP A 37 -3.13 2.19 -15.31
C ASP A 37 -3.90 3.43 -14.83
N ASP A 38 -4.77 3.29 -13.84
CA ASP A 38 -5.46 4.42 -13.23
C ASP A 38 -4.48 5.36 -12.55
N CYS A 39 -3.48 4.82 -11.87
CA CYS A 39 -2.41 5.61 -11.26
C CYS A 39 -1.66 6.43 -12.33
N LEU A 40 -1.31 5.79 -13.43
CA LEU A 40 -0.53 6.41 -14.50
C LEU A 40 -1.32 7.42 -15.31
N SER A 41 -2.64 7.38 -15.27
CA SER A 41 -3.47 8.40 -15.93
C SER A 41 -3.23 9.78 -15.34
N GLY A 42 -2.87 9.84 -14.05
CA GLY A 42 -2.57 11.10 -13.36
C GLY A 42 -3.79 11.95 -13.05
N ASP A 43 -4.99 11.43 -13.29
CA ASP A 43 -6.22 12.21 -13.13
C ASP A 43 -6.60 12.42 -11.66
N ASN A 44 -6.20 11.50 -10.79
CA ASN A 44 -6.56 11.52 -9.38
C ASN A 44 -5.36 11.19 -8.48
N ALA A 45 -5.43 11.62 -7.23
CA ALA A 45 -4.39 11.31 -6.25
C ALA A 45 -4.39 9.81 -5.87
N VAL A 46 -5.51 9.13 -6.04
CA VAL A 46 -5.68 7.71 -5.73
C VAL A 46 -6.21 7.01 -6.98
N PRO A 47 -5.67 5.83 -7.36
CA PRO A 47 -4.66 5.03 -6.66
C PRO A 47 -3.22 5.52 -6.87
N GLN A 48 -2.33 5.10 -5.97
CA GLN A 48 -0.88 5.27 -6.10
C GLN A 48 -0.19 3.96 -5.75
N TRP A 49 0.95 3.70 -6.40
CA TRP A 49 1.73 2.49 -6.16
C TRP A 49 3.19 2.84 -5.94
N TYR A 50 3.81 2.14 -5.01
CA TYR A 50 5.16 2.41 -4.54
C TYR A 50 5.96 1.12 -4.43
N ASN A 51 7.24 1.19 -4.78
CA ASN A 51 8.15 0.08 -4.57
C ASN A 51 9.47 0.58 -3.99
N VAL A 52 10.16 -0.31 -3.29
CA VAL A 52 11.55 -0.10 -2.89
C VAL A 52 12.39 -1.01 -3.76
N VAL A 53 13.43 -0.47 -4.36
CA VAL A 53 14.32 -1.26 -5.21
C VAL A 53 15.72 -1.23 -4.64
N ASP A 54 16.41 -2.36 -4.80
CA ASP A 54 17.83 -2.52 -4.51
C ASP A 54 18.49 -2.87 -5.85
N GLY A 55 19.12 -1.85 -6.46
CA GLY A 55 19.53 -1.98 -7.86
C GLY A 55 18.31 -2.21 -8.75
N ASP A 56 18.27 -3.33 -9.45
CA ASP A 56 17.16 -3.69 -10.33
C ASP A 56 16.12 -4.57 -9.66
N ARG A 57 16.33 -4.96 -8.41
CA ARG A 57 15.44 -5.87 -7.70
C ARG A 57 14.40 -5.11 -6.90
N ILE A 58 13.13 -5.47 -7.09
CA ILE A 58 12.06 -4.97 -6.22
C ILE A 58 12.11 -5.76 -4.91
N ILE A 59 12.24 -5.05 -3.78
CA ILE A 59 12.39 -5.69 -2.47
C ILE A 59 11.26 -5.36 -1.51
N ALA A 60 10.42 -4.37 -1.82
CA ALA A 60 9.29 -3.99 -0.99
C ALA A 60 8.30 -3.19 -1.83
N GLY A 61 7.10 -3.01 -1.29
CA GLY A 61 6.11 -2.18 -1.96
C GLY A 61 4.83 -2.06 -1.16
N CYS A 62 3.97 -1.18 -1.62
CA CYS A 62 2.61 -1.01 -1.12
C CYS A 62 1.82 -0.15 -2.12
N GLY A 63 0.53 -0.04 -1.88
CA GLY A 63 -0.34 0.81 -2.68
C GLY A 63 -1.26 1.65 -1.81
N ILE A 64 -1.84 2.67 -2.42
CA ILE A 64 -2.94 3.45 -1.86
C ILE A 64 -4.10 3.30 -2.83
N ILE A 65 -5.20 2.75 -2.35
CA ILE A 65 -6.41 2.54 -3.14
C ILE A 65 -7.64 3.06 -2.39
N ALA A 66 -8.76 3.19 -3.07
CA ALA A 66 -9.96 3.77 -2.46
C ALA A 66 -10.54 2.84 -1.38
N ASN A 67 -10.56 1.53 -1.62
CA ASN A 67 -11.14 0.56 -0.69
C ASN A 67 -10.42 -0.77 -0.82
N ASP A 68 -9.88 -1.26 0.30
CA ASP A 68 -9.16 -2.55 0.35
C ASP A 68 -10.12 -3.68 0.76
N PHE A 69 -11.20 -3.86 -0.02
CA PHE A 69 -12.14 -4.99 0.08
C PHE A 69 -12.85 -5.07 1.44
N HIS A 70 -13.46 -3.95 1.89
CA HIS A 70 -14.23 -3.94 3.14
C HIS A 70 -15.52 -3.11 2.98
N ASP A 71 -16.37 -3.12 4.00
CA ASP A 71 -17.73 -2.57 3.97
C ASP A 71 -17.84 -1.10 4.44
N ARG A 72 -16.70 -0.40 4.61
CA ARG A 72 -16.69 0.99 5.05
C ARG A 72 -16.04 1.89 4.00
N PRO A 73 -16.75 2.18 2.90
CA PRO A 73 -16.21 3.05 1.84
C PRO A 73 -15.96 4.50 2.29
N ASP A 74 -16.52 4.91 3.42
CA ASP A 74 -16.27 6.20 4.03
C ASP A 74 -14.87 6.31 4.65
N LEU A 75 -14.24 5.19 4.98
CA LEU A 75 -12.89 5.14 5.54
C LEU A 75 -11.89 4.96 4.40
N THR A 76 -11.56 6.05 3.74
CA THR A 76 -10.78 6.07 2.51
C THR A 76 -9.78 7.23 2.52
N PRO A 77 -8.63 7.15 1.82
CA PRO A 77 -8.14 5.99 1.08
C PRO A 77 -7.42 4.98 1.96
N ASN A 78 -7.15 3.79 1.41
CA ASN A 78 -6.53 2.70 2.13
C ASN A 78 -5.11 2.41 1.64
N LEU A 79 -4.18 2.29 2.57
CA LEU A 79 -2.88 1.69 2.30
C LEU A 79 -3.09 0.17 2.24
N CYS A 80 -2.53 -0.46 1.22
CA CYS A 80 -2.72 -1.89 0.98
C CYS A 80 -1.45 -2.56 0.50
N ALA A 81 -1.44 -3.88 0.52
CA ALA A 81 -0.41 -4.70 -0.11
C ALA A 81 1.02 -4.37 0.37
N LEU A 82 1.17 -4.00 1.64
CA LEU A 82 2.50 -3.74 2.20
C LEU A 82 3.26 -5.06 2.35
N TYR A 83 4.42 -5.15 1.72
CA TYR A 83 5.27 -6.33 1.80
C TYR A 83 6.73 -5.93 1.69
N VAL A 84 7.57 -6.56 2.51
CA VAL A 84 9.03 -6.45 2.45
C VAL A 84 9.59 -7.86 2.30
N GLU A 85 10.45 -8.07 1.31
CA GLU A 85 11.10 -9.36 1.11
C GLU A 85 11.83 -9.82 2.37
N LYS A 86 11.79 -11.11 2.66
CA LYS A 86 12.31 -11.66 3.92
C LYS A 86 13.76 -11.27 4.21
N GLU A 87 14.59 -11.30 3.18
CA GLU A 87 16.03 -11.00 3.32
C GLU A 87 16.28 -9.55 3.70
N TYR A 88 15.31 -8.69 3.50
CA TYR A 88 15.43 -7.25 3.74
C TYR A 88 14.68 -6.77 4.97
N ARG A 89 14.07 -7.68 5.73
CA ARG A 89 13.32 -7.34 6.94
C ARG A 89 14.25 -6.95 8.07
N ARG A 90 13.71 -6.26 9.09
CA ARG A 90 14.43 -5.79 10.29
C ARG A 90 15.49 -4.75 9.98
N GLN A 91 15.33 -4.02 8.88
CA GLN A 91 16.23 -2.93 8.48
C GLN A 91 15.52 -1.59 8.42
N GLY A 92 14.28 -1.52 8.91
CA GLY A 92 13.50 -0.28 8.91
C GLY A 92 12.90 0.11 7.57
N ILE A 93 12.90 -0.78 6.58
CA ILE A 93 12.39 -0.47 5.23
C ILE A 93 10.89 -0.18 5.26
N ALA A 94 10.12 -0.99 5.99
CA ALA A 94 8.68 -0.79 6.08
C ALA A 94 8.35 0.58 6.66
N GLY A 95 9.02 0.98 7.74
CA GLY A 95 8.82 2.29 8.36
C GLY A 95 9.17 3.44 7.44
N LYS A 96 10.27 3.34 6.71
CA LYS A 96 10.67 4.36 5.72
C LYS A 96 9.66 4.46 4.60
N LEU A 97 9.16 3.33 4.11
CA LEU A 97 8.15 3.30 3.07
C LEU A 97 6.84 3.93 3.55
N LEU A 98 6.38 3.57 4.75
CA LEU A 98 5.17 4.15 5.33
C LEU A 98 5.28 5.67 5.49
N ASP A 99 6.42 6.16 5.98
CA ASP A 99 6.65 7.60 6.12
C ASP A 99 6.67 8.31 4.77
N PHE A 100 7.31 7.70 3.78
CA PHE A 100 7.37 8.26 2.44
C PHE A 100 5.95 8.38 1.83
N VAL A 101 5.16 7.31 1.94
CA VAL A 101 3.81 7.27 1.38
C VAL A 101 2.91 8.32 2.04
N ARG A 102 3.02 8.47 3.36
CA ARG A 102 2.26 9.50 4.08
C ARG A 102 2.63 10.90 3.60
N GLY A 103 3.92 11.17 3.44
CA GLY A 103 4.41 12.45 2.94
C GLY A 103 3.92 12.72 1.51
N ASP A 104 3.97 11.71 0.66
CA ASP A 104 3.53 11.81 -0.73
C ASP A 104 2.02 12.09 -0.80
N MET A 105 1.22 11.37 -0.02
CA MET A 105 -0.22 11.60 0.06
C MET A 105 -0.54 13.00 0.59
N ARG A 106 0.17 13.45 1.61
CA ARG A 106 0.00 14.79 2.16
C ARG A 106 0.29 15.87 1.12
N ASN A 107 1.29 15.66 0.28
CA ASN A 107 1.60 16.57 -0.82
C ASN A 107 0.48 16.63 -1.86
N MET A 108 -0.36 15.60 -1.91
CA MET A 108 -1.55 15.56 -2.79
C MET A 108 -2.83 15.99 -2.08
N GLY A 109 -2.73 16.51 -0.84
CA GLY A 109 -3.88 16.99 -0.10
C GLY A 109 -4.61 15.96 0.74
N ILE A 110 -4.02 14.76 0.91
CA ILE A 110 -4.64 13.67 1.68
C ILE A 110 -3.83 13.46 2.96
N GLU A 111 -4.40 13.87 4.08
CA GLU A 111 -3.71 13.82 5.38
C GLU A 111 -4.04 12.57 6.20
N THR A 112 -5.20 11.96 5.96
CA THR A 112 -5.66 10.81 6.73
C THR A 112 -5.66 9.57 5.86
N LEU A 113 -5.02 8.51 6.35
CA LEU A 113 -4.96 7.21 5.67
C LEU A 113 -5.50 6.13 6.59
N TYR A 114 -6.07 5.10 5.99
CA TYR A 114 -6.61 3.94 6.70
C TYR A 114 -5.97 2.68 6.15
N LEU A 115 -6.00 1.59 6.94
CA LEU A 115 -5.60 0.27 6.46
C LEU A 115 -6.33 -0.81 7.24
N VAL A 116 -6.46 -1.98 6.64
CA VAL A 116 -6.95 -3.18 7.31
C VAL A 116 -5.82 -4.18 7.46
N THR A 117 -5.78 -4.88 8.59
CA THR A 117 -4.68 -5.81 8.87
C THR A 117 -5.10 -6.83 9.93
N ASP A 118 -4.44 -7.99 9.89
CA ASP A 118 -4.53 -9.00 10.96
C ASP A 118 -3.49 -8.76 12.06
N HIS A 119 -2.53 -7.87 11.84
CA HIS A 119 -1.50 -7.54 12.82
C HIS A 119 -2.06 -6.60 13.90
N ASP A 120 -1.57 -6.72 15.12
CA ASP A 120 -2.08 -5.94 16.25
C ASP A 120 -1.02 -5.13 17.00
N SER A 121 0.21 -5.06 16.53
CA SER A 121 1.25 -4.24 17.18
C SER A 121 2.26 -3.70 16.20
N PHE A 122 2.14 -4.07 14.95
CA PHE A 122 3.11 -3.66 13.93
C PHE A 122 2.96 -2.19 13.57
N TYR A 123 1.74 -1.76 13.21
CA TYR A 123 1.52 -0.41 12.70
C TYR A 123 1.57 0.66 13.77
N GLU A 124 1.30 0.31 15.03
CA GLU A 124 1.40 1.25 16.14
C GLU A 124 2.81 1.82 16.28
N ARG A 125 3.82 1.06 15.89
CA ARG A 125 5.23 1.52 15.93
C ARG A 125 5.46 2.72 15.01
N TYR A 126 4.59 2.90 14.01
CA TYR A 126 4.74 3.92 12.98
C TYR A 126 3.67 5.01 13.07
N GLY A 127 3.01 5.09 14.23
CA GLY A 127 2.03 6.16 14.49
C GLY A 127 0.62 5.87 14.03
N TRP A 128 0.33 4.63 13.63
CA TRP A 128 -1.02 4.23 13.29
C TRP A 128 -1.78 3.81 14.55
N GLU A 129 -3.08 4.12 14.61
CA GLU A 129 -3.92 3.81 15.76
C GLU A 129 -5.07 2.91 15.34
N PHE A 130 -5.44 1.98 16.21
CA PHE A 130 -6.62 1.16 15.99
C PHE A 130 -7.87 2.06 16.00
N LEU A 131 -8.70 1.92 14.97
CA LEU A 131 -9.92 2.73 14.85
C LEU A 131 -11.17 1.91 15.14
N CYS A 132 -11.36 0.79 14.45
CA CYS A 132 -12.59 0.00 14.56
C CYS A 132 -12.40 -1.35 13.87
N LEU A 133 -13.40 -2.21 14.00
CA LEU A 133 -13.50 -3.44 13.21
C LEU A 133 -14.35 -3.16 11.97
N VAL A 134 -13.98 -3.75 10.85
CA VAL A 134 -14.73 -3.67 9.59
C VAL A 134 -14.94 -5.08 9.05
N GLN A 135 -15.96 -5.23 8.21
CA GLN A 135 -16.23 -6.52 7.55
C GLN A 135 -15.50 -6.58 6.22
N GLY A 136 -14.58 -7.53 6.08
CA GLY A 136 -13.92 -7.79 4.80
C GLY A 136 -14.90 -8.45 3.84
N ASP A 137 -14.78 -8.14 2.56
CA ASP A 137 -15.65 -8.70 1.52
C ASP A 137 -15.47 -10.23 1.44
N GLY A 138 -16.56 -10.96 1.67
CA GLY A 138 -16.54 -12.42 1.64
C GLY A 138 -15.91 -13.07 2.88
N GLU A 139 -15.54 -12.31 3.89
CA GLU A 139 -14.96 -12.83 5.12
C GLU A 139 -16.05 -13.08 6.15
N GLU A 140 -15.88 -14.13 6.97
CA GLU A 140 -16.82 -14.43 8.06
C GLU A 140 -16.55 -13.56 9.27
N GLU A 141 -15.28 -13.28 9.54
CA GLU A 141 -14.86 -12.51 10.71
C GLU A 141 -14.57 -11.06 10.35
N MET A 142 -14.73 -10.18 11.36
CA MET A 142 -14.34 -8.78 11.21
C MET A 142 -12.82 -8.66 11.23
N THR A 143 -12.31 -7.64 10.55
CA THR A 143 -10.87 -7.35 10.53
C THR A 143 -10.61 -5.98 11.16
N ARG A 144 -9.36 -5.74 11.54
CA ARG A 144 -8.96 -4.53 12.24
C ARG A 144 -8.66 -3.42 11.25
N MET A 145 -9.25 -2.24 11.47
CA MET A 145 -8.97 -1.03 10.70
C MET A 145 -8.11 -0.11 11.56
N TYR A 146 -7.01 0.36 10.98
CA TYR A 146 -6.13 1.35 11.59
C TYR A 146 -6.21 2.67 10.82
N VAL A 147 -5.91 3.76 11.52
CA VAL A 147 -5.92 5.11 10.94
C VAL A 147 -4.61 5.80 11.31
N HIS A 148 -4.11 6.62 10.37
CA HIS A 148 -3.05 7.58 10.62
C HIS A 148 -3.50 8.95 10.15
N ARG A 149 -3.59 9.87 11.08
CA ARG A 149 -3.99 11.25 10.83
C ARG A 149 -2.80 12.18 10.68
#